data_892ae60040714cc515d7bf6f1a720df1
#
_entry.id   892ae60040714cc515d7bf6f1a720df1
#
_cell.length_a   1.000
_cell.length_b   1.000
_cell.length_c   1.000
_cell.angle_alpha   90.00
_cell.angle_beta   90.00
_cell.angle_gamma   90.00
#
_symmetry.space_group_name_H-M   'P 1'
#
loop_
_entity.id
_entity.type
_entity.pdbx_description
1 polymer ?
#
loop_
_entity_poly.entity_id
_entity_poly.type
_entity_poly.pdbx_seq_one_letter_code
_entity_poly.pdbx_strand_id
1 'polypeptide(L)'
;MQHPEDIPEEEHHEEYSEPKWKKPLIWSMGGFMILLMISFVFVTYPIGPILEGKIESNLIQNNQIDVGEFTIFFEGNSYDKLLDVYNPDLKHEISLCLLGEKKGDDYVISSLYEPKIYEQTFDHVSFQSCNQETIVMLHSHPYKRCVASDTDINTLASTQKV
;
A
#
# COMPACT_ATOMS: atom_id res chain seq x y z
N MET A 1 86.72 14.51 28.55
CA MET A 1 85.42 13.86 28.38
C MET A 1 84.50 14.95 27.94
N GLN A 2 84.21 15.02 26.62
CA GLN A 2 83.29 15.98 26.03
C GLN A 2 81.94 15.27 25.87
N HIS A 3 80.89 15.86 26.40
CA HIS A 3 79.50 15.42 26.20
C HIS A 3 79.08 15.72 24.75
N PRO A 4 78.42 14.81 24.08
CA PRO A 4 77.80 15.14 22.79
C PRO A 4 76.61 16.04 23.04
N GLU A 5 76.53 17.14 22.30
CA GLU A 5 75.43 18.10 22.25
C GLU A 5 74.20 17.40 21.70
N ASP A 6 73.11 17.48 22.44
CA ASP A 6 71.74 17.08 21.97
C ASP A 6 71.29 18.01 20.82
N ILE A 7 71.28 17.48 19.63
CA ILE A 7 70.70 18.14 18.46
C ILE A 7 69.20 17.99 18.60
N PRO A 8 68.43 19.08 18.70
CA PRO A 8 66.97 18.96 18.66
C PRO A 8 66.49 18.48 17.25
N GLU A 9 65.85 17.32 17.19
CA GLU A 9 65.14 16.89 16.02
C GLU A 9 63.96 17.86 15.79
N GLU A 10 64.08 18.76 14.80
CA GLU A 10 62.98 19.53 14.26
C GLU A 10 62.07 18.56 13.56
N GLU A 11 60.99 18.13 14.25
CA GLU A 11 59.86 17.47 13.62
C GLU A 11 59.24 18.41 12.59
N HIS A 12 59.62 18.27 11.33
CA HIS A 12 58.93 18.86 10.20
C HIS A 12 57.53 18.23 10.11
N HIS A 13 56.54 18.78 10.82
CA HIS A 13 55.14 18.58 10.50
C HIS A 13 54.88 19.16 9.13
N GLU A 14 55.00 18.34 8.09
CA GLU A 14 54.46 18.69 6.78
C GLU A 14 52.95 18.88 6.96
N GLU A 15 52.52 20.13 6.94
CA GLU A 15 51.10 20.51 6.94
C GLU A 15 50.44 19.96 5.65
N TYR A 16 49.86 18.75 5.77
CA TYR A 16 49.14 18.08 4.65
C TYR A 16 47.94 18.92 4.23
N SER A 17 48.12 19.75 3.23
CA SER A 17 47.06 20.55 2.65
C SER A 17 46.15 19.66 1.81
N GLU A 18 44.95 19.37 2.31
CA GLU A 18 43.97 18.60 1.57
C GLU A 18 43.62 19.27 0.23
N PRO A 19 43.62 18.51 -0.89
CA PRO A 19 43.31 19.10 -2.19
C PRO A 19 41.85 19.58 -2.23
N LYS A 20 41.67 20.82 -2.67
CA LYS A 20 40.38 21.56 -2.65
C LYS A 20 39.21 20.85 -3.37
N TRP A 21 39.52 19.92 -4.27
CA TRP A 21 38.51 19.15 -5.02
C TRP A 21 37.89 17.98 -4.20
N LYS A 22 38.52 17.55 -3.09
CA LYS A 22 37.98 16.46 -2.25
C LYS A 22 36.62 16.83 -1.65
N LYS A 23 36.48 18.06 -1.15
CA LYS A 23 35.21 18.50 -0.53
C LYS A 23 34.02 18.42 -1.50
N PRO A 24 34.06 19.04 -2.69
CA PRO A 24 32.93 18.92 -3.64
C PRO A 24 32.70 17.49 -4.11
N LEU A 25 33.76 16.65 -4.22
CA LEU A 25 33.59 15.25 -4.59
C LEU A 25 32.83 14.46 -3.50
N ILE A 26 33.18 14.66 -2.23
CA ILE A 26 32.49 14.00 -1.09
C ILE A 26 31.02 14.41 -1.05
N TRP A 27 30.73 15.70 -1.20
CA TRP A 27 29.34 16.20 -1.23
C TRP A 27 28.56 15.66 -2.41
N SER A 28 29.16 15.60 -3.61
CA SER A 28 28.53 15.03 -4.80
C SER A 28 28.24 13.54 -4.64
N MET A 29 29.20 12.79 -4.10
CA MET A 29 29.03 11.34 -3.87
C MET A 29 28.00 11.07 -2.77
N GLY A 30 28.01 11.86 -1.70
CA GLY A 30 26.98 11.79 -0.64
C GLY A 30 25.59 12.10 -1.16
N GLY A 31 25.45 13.18 -1.93
CA GLY A 31 24.18 13.55 -2.59
C GLY A 31 23.68 12.47 -3.55
N PHE A 32 24.57 11.87 -4.33
CA PHE A 32 24.21 10.76 -5.22
C PHE A 32 23.73 9.52 -4.45
N MET A 33 24.40 9.16 -3.35
CA MET A 33 23.97 8.05 -2.49
C MET A 33 22.58 8.28 -1.87
N ILE A 34 22.31 9.51 -1.42
CA ILE A 34 20.97 9.88 -0.89
C ILE A 34 19.92 9.75 -2.01
N LEU A 35 20.21 10.20 -3.21
CA LEU A 35 19.32 10.10 -4.37
C LEU A 35 19.02 8.64 -4.71
N LEU A 36 20.03 7.76 -4.68
CA LEU A 36 19.84 6.31 -4.87
C LEU A 36 18.96 5.71 -3.77
N MET A 37 19.16 6.08 -2.51
CA MET A 37 18.31 5.59 -1.41
C MET A 37 16.85 6.03 -1.59
N ILE A 38 16.62 7.29 -1.94
CA ILE A 38 15.27 7.81 -2.22
C ILE A 38 14.65 7.06 -3.39
N SER A 39 15.38 6.90 -4.50
CA SER A 39 14.90 6.15 -5.67
C SER A 39 14.55 4.70 -5.33
N PHE A 40 15.39 4.05 -4.51
CA PHE A 40 15.12 2.69 -4.04
C PHE A 40 13.82 2.60 -3.25
N VAL A 41 13.56 3.55 -2.36
CA VAL A 41 12.29 3.62 -1.60
C VAL A 41 11.10 3.75 -2.55
N PHE A 42 11.16 4.65 -3.54
CA PHE A 42 10.07 4.84 -4.50
C PHE A 42 9.81 3.63 -5.41
N VAL A 43 10.86 2.87 -5.74
CA VAL A 43 10.74 1.66 -6.55
C VAL A 43 10.22 0.48 -5.71
N THR A 44 10.65 0.38 -4.44
CA THR A 44 10.30 -0.75 -3.58
C THR A 44 8.90 -0.62 -2.97
N TYR A 45 8.48 0.60 -2.65
CA TYR A 45 7.17 0.85 -2.05
C TYR A 45 6.21 1.47 -3.07
N PRO A 46 5.00 0.94 -3.24
CA PRO A 46 3.98 1.46 -4.15
C PRO A 46 3.33 2.75 -3.60
N ILE A 47 4.16 3.79 -3.38
CA ILE A 47 3.72 5.06 -2.77
C ILE A 47 2.65 5.75 -3.63
N GLY A 48 2.81 5.72 -4.97
CA GLY A 48 1.85 6.30 -5.90
C GLY A 48 0.46 5.69 -5.75
N PRO A 49 0.28 4.37 -5.93
CA PRO A 49 -1.00 3.69 -5.72
C PRO A 49 -1.62 3.87 -4.33
N ILE A 50 -0.78 3.94 -3.27
CA ILE A 50 -1.29 4.20 -1.91
C ILE A 50 -1.86 5.61 -1.78
N LEU A 51 -1.16 6.60 -2.36
CA LEU A 51 -1.61 7.99 -2.33
C LEU A 51 -2.88 8.20 -3.16
N GLU A 52 -2.92 7.61 -4.36
CA GLU A 52 -4.10 7.60 -5.23
C GLU A 52 -5.31 6.99 -4.52
N GLY A 53 -5.17 5.79 -3.94
CA GLY A 53 -6.22 5.16 -3.17
C GLY A 53 -6.70 5.99 -1.99
N LYS A 54 -5.82 6.75 -1.33
CA LYS A 54 -6.20 7.64 -0.23
C LYS A 54 -6.98 8.86 -0.70
N ILE A 55 -6.72 9.35 -1.90
CA ILE A 55 -7.40 10.53 -2.47
C ILE A 55 -8.77 10.13 -3.02
N GLU A 56 -8.87 8.97 -3.67
CA GLU A 56 -10.09 8.51 -4.34
C GLU A 56 -11.02 7.72 -3.42
N SER A 57 -10.55 7.29 -2.23
CA SER A 57 -11.38 6.51 -1.30
C SER A 57 -12.48 7.33 -0.67
N ASN A 58 -13.71 6.80 -0.69
CA ASN A 58 -14.82 7.33 0.09
C ASN A 58 -14.70 6.87 1.55
N LEU A 59 -14.90 7.80 2.48
CA LEU A 59 -14.87 7.49 3.89
C LEU A 59 -16.16 6.80 4.31
N ILE A 60 -16.03 5.71 5.05
CA ILE A 60 -17.17 5.09 5.71
C ILE A 60 -17.52 5.92 6.94
N GLN A 61 -18.71 6.49 6.96
CA GLN A 61 -19.25 7.27 8.07
C GLN A 61 -20.62 6.73 8.46
N ASN A 62 -20.86 6.59 9.77
CA ASN A 62 -22.15 6.11 10.28
C ASN A 62 -22.60 4.78 9.65
N ASN A 63 -21.66 3.83 9.44
CA ASN A 63 -21.90 2.53 8.82
C ASN A 63 -22.47 2.63 7.39
N GLN A 64 -22.12 3.67 6.64
CA GLN A 64 -22.52 3.84 5.25
C GLN A 64 -21.37 4.33 4.37
N ILE A 65 -21.44 3.95 3.10
CA ILE A 65 -20.55 4.40 2.03
C ILE A 65 -21.39 5.12 0.99
N ASP A 66 -21.13 6.40 0.78
CA ASP A 66 -21.76 7.17 -0.30
C ASP A 66 -20.85 7.10 -1.55
N VAL A 67 -21.39 6.57 -2.63
CA VAL A 67 -20.70 6.43 -3.93
C VAL A 67 -21.16 7.49 -4.93
N GLY A 68 -22.07 8.37 -4.52
CA GLY A 68 -22.62 9.45 -5.32
C GLY A 68 -23.90 9.08 -6.05
N GLU A 69 -23.94 7.95 -6.77
CA GLU A 69 -25.14 7.45 -7.46
C GLU A 69 -26.01 6.58 -6.55
N PHE A 70 -25.41 5.95 -5.55
CA PHE A 70 -26.08 5.08 -4.57
C PHE A 70 -25.33 5.08 -3.24
N THR A 71 -26.00 4.61 -2.21
CA THR A 71 -25.40 4.44 -0.87
C THR A 71 -25.44 2.97 -0.46
N ILE A 72 -24.37 2.52 0.18
CA ILE A 72 -24.31 1.19 0.81
C ILE A 72 -24.43 1.38 2.32
N PHE A 73 -25.50 0.83 2.90
CA PHE A 73 -25.77 0.85 4.33
C PHE A 73 -25.42 -0.49 4.96
N PHE A 74 -24.73 -0.47 6.08
CA PHE A 74 -24.43 -1.68 6.87
C PHE A 74 -25.37 -1.72 8.09
N GLU A 75 -26.28 -2.67 8.14
CA GLU A 75 -27.20 -2.87 9.26
C GLU A 75 -26.61 -3.77 10.36
N GLY A 76 -27.03 -3.53 11.58
CA GLY A 76 -26.64 -4.33 12.73
C GLY A 76 -25.13 -4.31 12.97
N ASN A 77 -24.50 -5.49 13.01
CA ASN A 77 -23.05 -5.66 13.21
C ASN A 77 -22.31 -6.03 11.91
N SER A 78 -22.94 -5.83 10.73
CA SER A 78 -22.33 -6.21 9.45
C SER A 78 -21.06 -5.40 9.15
N TYR A 79 -21.03 -4.13 9.53
CA TYR A 79 -19.83 -3.31 9.41
C TYR A 79 -18.69 -3.76 10.31
N ASP A 80 -18.96 -4.09 11.57
CA ASP A 80 -17.95 -4.60 12.50
C ASP A 80 -17.36 -5.91 11.98
N LYS A 81 -18.19 -6.82 11.46
CA LYS A 81 -17.73 -8.05 10.83
C LYS A 81 -16.86 -7.81 9.59
N LEU A 82 -17.18 -6.79 8.78
CA LEU A 82 -16.34 -6.39 7.66
C LEU A 82 -14.95 -5.99 8.17
N LEU A 83 -14.88 -5.18 9.21
CA LEU A 83 -13.62 -4.74 9.81
C LEU A 83 -12.84 -5.89 10.44
N ASP A 84 -13.52 -6.84 11.08
CA ASP A 84 -12.90 -8.03 11.67
C ASP A 84 -12.20 -8.91 10.63
N VAL A 85 -12.73 -8.98 9.41
CA VAL A 85 -12.09 -9.70 8.31
C VAL A 85 -10.98 -8.86 7.67
N TYR A 86 -11.22 -7.56 7.46
CA TYR A 86 -10.31 -6.69 6.72
C TYR A 86 -9.03 -6.33 7.49
N ASN A 87 -9.14 -6.01 8.78
CA ASN A 87 -8.04 -5.45 9.56
C ASN A 87 -6.89 -6.42 9.85
N PRO A 88 -7.13 -7.74 10.08
CA PRO A 88 -6.05 -8.67 10.43
C PRO A 88 -5.02 -8.87 9.33
N ASP A 89 -5.42 -8.77 8.06
CA ASP A 89 -4.54 -9.07 6.94
C ASP A 89 -4.65 -8.06 5.79
N LEU A 90 -3.89 -6.98 5.91
CA LEU A 90 -3.80 -5.93 4.88
C LEU A 90 -2.82 -6.26 3.74
N LYS A 91 -2.13 -7.40 3.82
CA LYS A 91 -1.12 -7.79 2.83
C LYS A 91 -1.69 -8.69 1.74
N HIS A 92 -2.77 -9.41 2.05
CA HIS A 92 -3.43 -10.28 1.11
C HIS A 92 -4.76 -9.68 0.66
N GLU A 93 -5.17 -10.07 -0.52
CA GLU A 93 -6.51 -9.75 -1.00
C GLU A 93 -7.55 -10.55 -0.24
N ILE A 94 -8.56 -9.88 0.24
CA ILE A 94 -9.75 -10.52 0.79
C ILE A 94 -10.91 -10.39 -0.19
N SER A 95 -11.78 -11.38 -0.21
CA SER A 95 -13.02 -11.36 -0.97
C SER A 95 -14.19 -11.60 -0.02
N LEU A 96 -15.24 -10.83 -0.17
CA LEU A 96 -16.44 -10.92 0.65
C LEU A 96 -17.69 -10.88 -0.22
N CYS A 97 -18.65 -11.72 0.13
CA CYS A 97 -19.98 -11.73 -0.45
C CYS A 97 -20.95 -11.05 0.52
N LEU A 98 -21.49 -9.91 0.14
CA LEU A 98 -22.37 -9.10 0.97
C LEU A 98 -23.82 -9.44 0.65
N LEU A 99 -24.56 -9.83 1.67
CA LEU A 99 -25.96 -10.24 1.59
C LEU A 99 -26.86 -9.13 2.12
N GLY A 100 -28.02 -8.96 1.50
CA GLY A 100 -28.95 -7.94 1.91
C GLY A 100 -30.02 -7.69 0.86
N GLU A 101 -30.49 -6.47 0.77
CA GLU A 101 -31.54 -6.08 -0.17
C GLU A 101 -31.19 -4.75 -0.88
N LYS A 102 -31.69 -4.61 -2.10
CA LYS A 102 -31.67 -3.35 -2.83
C LYS A 102 -32.92 -2.57 -2.54
N LYS A 103 -32.84 -1.34 -2.04
CA LYS A 103 -33.92 -0.42 -1.74
C LYS A 103 -33.83 0.82 -2.63
N GLY A 104 -34.58 0.81 -3.75
CA GLY A 104 -34.40 1.84 -4.78
C GLY A 104 -33.06 1.72 -5.46
N ASP A 105 -32.21 2.76 -5.37
CA ASP A 105 -30.84 2.73 -5.88
C ASP A 105 -29.83 2.31 -4.82
N ASP A 106 -30.20 2.32 -3.54
CA ASP A 106 -29.32 2.00 -2.42
C ASP A 106 -29.28 0.50 -2.10
N TYR A 107 -28.20 0.10 -1.40
CA TYR A 107 -27.95 -1.27 -0.96
C TYR A 107 -27.92 -1.32 0.56
N VAL A 108 -28.68 -2.24 1.15
CA VAL A 108 -28.72 -2.47 2.59
C VAL A 108 -28.12 -3.83 2.91
N ILE A 109 -26.96 -3.84 3.53
CA ILE A 109 -26.18 -5.04 3.86
C ILE A 109 -26.56 -5.52 5.26
N SER A 110 -27.12 -6.70 5.37
CA SER A 110 -27.50 -7.32 6.64
C SER A 110 -26.50 -8.34 7.15
N SER A 111 -25.77 -8.99 6.24
CA SER A 111 -24.74 -9.98 6.61
C SER A 111 -23.69 -10.09 5.50
N LEU A 112 -22.60 -10.81 5.83
CA LEU A 112 -21.52 -11.08 4.88
C LEU A 112 -20.86 -12.43 5.20
N TYR A 113 -20.20 -13.01 4.19
CA TYR A 113 -19.39 -14.20 4.35
C TYR A 113 -18.19 -14.17 3.40
N GLU A 114 -17.12 -14.90 3.79
CA GLU A 114 -15.96 -15.11 2.94
C GLU A 114 -16.21 -16.30 2.00
N PRO A 115 -16.09 -16.14 0.68
CA PRO A 115 -16.14 -17.25 -0.24
C PRO A 115 -14.91 -18.14 -0.06
N LYS A 116 -15.00 -19.42 -0.43
CA LYS A 116 -13.88 -20.33 -0.39
C LYS A 116 -12.80 -19.86 -1.38
N ILE A 117 -11.60 -19.60 -0.87
CA ILE A 117 -10.43 -19.28 -1.67
C ILE A 117 -9.85 -20.58 -2.24
N TYR A 118 -9.60 -20.64 -3.55
CA TYR A 118 -8.96 -21.75 -4.23
C TYR A 118 -7.46 -21.54 -4.38
N GLU A 119 -7.07 -20.32 -4.73
CA GLU A 119 -5.68 -19.93 -4.92
C GLU A 119 -5.50 -18.48 -4.49
N GLN A 120 -4.39 -18.18 -3.82
CA GLN A 120 -4.04 -16.84 -3.42
C GLN A 120 -2.53 -16.66 -3.61
N THR A 121 -2.18 -15.73 -4.48
CA THR A 121 -0.82 -15.25 -4.68
C THR A 121 -0.71 -13.79 -4.27
N PHE A 122 0.43 -13.19 -4.46
CA PHE A 122 0.65 -11.77 -4.14
C PHE A 122 -0.21 -10.83 -5.02
N ASP A 123 -0.47 -11.21 -6.26
CA ASP A 123 -1.08 -10.38 -7.30
C ASP A 123 -2.38 -10.99 -7.89
N HIS A 124 -2.80 -12.13 -7.37
CA HIS A 124 -3.98 -12.83 -7.87
C HIS A 124 -4.67 -13.62 -6.76
N VAL A 125 -5.99 -13.52 -6.74
CA VAL A 125 -6.86 -14.36 -5.90
C VAL A 125 -7.91 -15.03 -6.77
N SER A 126 -8.10 -16.34 -6.57
CA SER A 126 -9.18 -17.12 -7.17
C SER A 126 -10.07 -17.67 -6.07
N PHE A 127 -11.35 -17.40 -6.16
CA PHE A 127 -12.31 -17.78 -5.14
C PHE A 127 -13.60 -18.31 -5.75
N GLN A 128 -14.37 -19.00 -4.92
CA GLN A 128 -15.70 -19.51 -5.29
C GLN A 128 -16.64 -18.33 -5.56
N SER A 129 -17.40 -18.42 -6.64
CA SER A 129 -18.45 -17.43 -6.92
C SER A 129 -19.42 -17.30 -5.74
N CYS A 130 -19.80 -16.08 -5.44
CA CYS A 130 -20.83 -15.80 -4.44
C CYS A 130 -22.17 -16.46 -4.81
N ASN A 131 -23.00 -16.73 -3.81
CA ASN A 131 -24.34 -17.28 -4.01
C ASN A 131 -25.29 -16.24 -4.64
N GLN A 132 -26.46 -16.68 -5.08
CA GLN A 132 -27.44 -15.82 -5.74
C GLN A 132 -28.11 -14.77 -4.83
N GLU A 133 -27.95 -14.90 -3.51
CA GLU A 133 -28.45 -13.92 -2.53
C GLU A 133 -27.47 -12.77 -2.31
N THR A 134 -26.29 -12.85 -2.90
CA THR A 134 -25.27 -11.81 -2.83
C THR A 134 -25.66 -10.63 -3.70
N ILE A 135 -25.73 -9.45 -3.11
CA ILE A 135 -26.08 -8.22 -3.80
C ILE A 135 -24.85 -7.34 -4.11
N VAL A 136 -23.76 -7.50 -3.36
CA VAL A 136 -22.49 -6.80 -3.59
C VAL A 136 -21.34 -7.77 -3.38
N MET A 137 -20.44 -7.84 -4.33
CA MET A 137 -19.13 -8.49 -4.17
C MET A 137 -18.11 -7.43 -3.84
N LEU A 138 -17.38 -7.65 -2.76
CA LEU A 138 -16.30 -6.78 -2.32
C LEU A 138 -15.00 -7.56 -2.35
N HIS A 139 -13.94 -6.97 -2.90
CA HIS A 139 -12.59 -7.47 -2.72
C HIS A 139 -11.66 -6.30 -2.40
N SER A 140 -10.60 -6.61 -1.68
CA SER A 140 -9.57 -5.64 -1.36
C SER A 140 -8.35 -5.85 -2.24
N HIS A 141 -7.58 -4.79 -2.41
CA HIS A 141 -6.25 -4.89 -3.01
C HIS A 141 -5.16 -4.72 -1.95
N PRO A 142 -4.01 -5.39 -2.10
CA PRO A 142 -2.86 -5.19 -1.23
C PRO A 142 -2.49 -3.71 -1.15
N TYR A 143 -1.98 -3.30 0.02
CA TYR A 143 -1.53 -1.93 0.27
C TYR A 143 -2.61 -0.84 0.11
N LYS A 144 -3.90 -1.19 0.27
CA LYS A 144 -5.03 -0.23 0.18
C LYS A 144 -5.13 0.48 -1.17
N ARG A 145 -4.77 -0.20 -2.24
CA ARG A 145 -4.98 0.31 -3.60
C ARG A 145 -6.48 0.29 -3.91
N CYS A 146 -7.05 1.43 -4.30
CA CYS A 146 -8.49 1.57 -4.61
C CYS A 146 -8.79 1.56 -6.12
N VAL A 147 -7.84 1.16 -6.95
CA VAL A 147 -8.02 1.12 -8.41
C VAL A 147 -8.29 -0.30 -8.84
N ALA A 148 -9.43 -0.50 -9.54
CA ALA A 148 -9.76 -1.80 -10.13
C ALA A 148 -8.69 -2.22 -11.14
N SER A 149 -8.29 -3.49 -11.09
CA SER A 149 -7.39 -4.07 -12.09
C SER A 149 -8.13 -4.38 -13.40
N ASP A 150 -7.41 -4.57 -14.49
CA ASP A 150 -8.00 -5.03 -15.76
C ASP A 150 -8.72 -6.37 -15.59
N THR A 151 -8.25 -7.23 -14.70
CA THR A 151 -8.90 -8.50 -14.37
C THR A 151 -10.24 -8.27 -13.69
N ASP A 152 -10.34 -7.32 -12.76
CA ASP A 152 -11.58 -6.99 -12.07
C ASP A 152 -12.62 -6.44 -13.05
N ILE A 153 -12.20 -5.53 -13.94
CA ILE A 153 -13.07 -4.96 -14.98
C ILE A 153 -13.58 -6.05 -15.91
N ASN A 154 -12.72 -6.96 -16.35
CA ASN A 154 -13.10 -8.05 -17.23
C ASN A 154 -14.03 -9.05 -16.54
N THR A 155 -13.79 -9.35 -15.27
CA THR A 155 -14.66 -10.22 -14.47
C THR A 155 -16.04 -9.61 -14.29
N LEU A 156 -16.11 -8.33 -13.94
CA LEU A 156 -17.36 -7.61 -13.82
C LEU A 156 -18.14 -7.59 -15.16
N ALA A 157 -17.47 -7.29 -16.26
CA ALA A 157 -18.07 -7.29 -17.58
C ALA A 157 -18.58 -8.68 -18.01
N SER A 158 -17.97 -9.76 -17.55
CA SER A 158 -18.41 -11.13 -17.82
C SER A 158 -19.63 -11.54 -16.98
N THR A 159 -19.74 -11.06 -15.76
CA THR A 159 -20.87 -11.36 -14.85
C THR A 159 -22.13 -10.56 -15.17
N GLN A 160 -22.01 -9.40 -15.79
CA GLN A 160 -23.17 -8.60 -16.25
C GLN A 160 -23.84 -9.14 -17.52
N LYS A 161 -23.31 -10.20 -18.12
CA LYS A 161 -23.86 -10.82 -19.35
C LYS A 161 -24.77 -12.03 -19.08
N VAL A 162 -25.18 -12.23 -17.84
CA VAL A 162 -26.12 -13.29 -17.46
C VAL A 162 -27.49 -12.71 -17.16
#